data_5cd32089264edd721b41c2ac51d05a3e
#
_entry.id   5cd32089264edd721b41c2ac51d05a3e
#
_cell.length_a   1.000
_cell.length_b   1.000
_cell.length_c   1.000
_cell.angle_alpha   90.00
_cell.angle_beta   90.00
_cell.angle_gamma   90.00
#
_symmetry.space_group_name_H-M   'P 1'
#
loop_
_entity.id
_entity.type
_entity.pdbx_description
1 polymer ?
#
loop_
_entity_poly.entity_id
_entity_poly.type
_entity_poly.pdbx_seq_one_letter_code
_entity_poly.pdbx_strand_id
1 'polypeptide(L)'
;MTTAPQLAHVSADLTGVGSGPLRDAGLLSGLLIAAAGAAGLVATGVPVIRTAPSGGVSAILLLEPCHVSIHSLPERGLVLVDVLAPDSASADKALEVFVRRLSPIAVKSATRMRG
;
A
#
# COMPACT_ATOMS: atom_id res chain seq x y z
N MET A 1 23.56 -11.73 -23.56
CA MET A 1 22.77 -10.53 -23.30
C MET A 1 21.87 -10.75 -22.10
N THR A 2 21.92 -9.88 -21.13
CA THR A 2 21.08 -9.97 -19.94
C THR A 2 19.88 -9.04 -20.06
N THR A 3 18.70 -9.57 -19.74
CA THR A 3 17.49 -8.76 -19.68
C THR A 3 17.45 -8.04 -18.34
N ALA A 4 17.06 -6.77 -18.34
CA ALA A 4 16.85 -6.04 -17.10
C ALA A 4 15.77 -6.75 -16.26
N PRO A 5 15.91 -6.79 -14.91
CA PRO A 5 14.89 -7.36 -14.06
C PRO A 5 13.57 -6.59 -14.21
N GLN A 6 12.48 -7.33 -14.20
CA GLN A 6 11.15 -6.72 -14.18
C GLN A 6 10.82 -6.20 -12.78
N LEU A 7 9.97 -5.19 -12.75
CA LEU A 7 9.38 -4.68 -11.51
C LEU A 7 8.11 -5.48 -11.20
N ALA A 8 7.81 -5.63 -9.92
CA ALA A 8 6.58 -6.27 -9.47
C ALA A 8 5.53 -5.22 -9.11
N HIS A 9 4.33 -5.36 -9.64
CA HIS A 9 3.20 -4.49 -9.34
C HIS A 9 2.10 -5.32 -8.69
N VAL A 10 1.85 -5.08 -7.42
CA VAL A 10 0.81 -5.76 -6.65
C VAL A 10 -0.32 -4.78 -6.39
N SER A 11 -1.53 -5.18 -6.74
CA SER A 11 -2.75 -4.46 -6.37
C SER A 11 -3.57 -5.36 -5.46
N ALA A 12 -4.14 -4.78 -4.40
CA ALA A 12 -4.91 -5.54 -3.43
C ALA A 12 -6.12 -4.75 -2.95
N ASP A 13 -7.24 -5.48 -2.84
CA ASP A 13 -8.47 -4.98 -2.24
C ASP A 13 -8.60 -5.65 -0.86
N LEU A 14 -8.57 -4.85 0.19
CA LEU A 14 -8.78 -5.30 1.56
C LEU A 14 -10.21 -4.94 1.96
N THR A 15 -11.03 -5.93 2.24
CA THR A 15 -12.45 -5.75 2.58
C THR A 15 -12.74 -6.15 4.01
N GLY A 16 -13.80 -5.58 4.59
CA GLY A 16 -14.18 -5.84 5.97
C GLY A 16 -13.24 -5.21 6.97
N VAL A 17 -12.67 -4.05 6.64
CA VAL A 17 -11.82 -3.29 7.56
C VAL A 17 -12.68 -2.31 8.35
N GLY A 18 -12.40 -2.15 9.64
CA GLY A 18 -13.13 -1.20 10.50
C GLY A 18 -13.02 0.24 10.00
N SER A 19 -14.11 1.01 10.11
CA SER A 19 -14.17 2.37 9.59
C SER A 19 -13.25 3.35 10.37
N GLY A 20 -13.01 3.11 11.64
CA GLY A 20 -12.14 3.96 12.46
C GLY A 20 -10.74 4.09 11.88
N PRO A 21 -10.00 2.98 11.68
CA PRO A 21 -8.68 3.03 11.05
C PRO A 21 -8.70 3.65 9.66
N LEU A 22 -9.77 3.46 8.90
CA LEU A 22 -9.87 3.96 7.53
C LEU A 22 -10.07 5.48 7.43
N ARG A 23 -10.40 6.14 8.57
CA ARG A 23 -10.50 7.60 8.65
C ARG A 23 -9.28 8.23 9.31
N ASP A 24 -8.33 7.42 9.73
CA ASP A 24 -7.15 7.87 10.47
C ASP A 24 -5.97 8.08 9.53
N ALA A 25 -5.83 9.32 9.04
CA ALA A 25 -4.77 9.68 8.12
C ALA A 25 -3.37 9.46 8.72
N GLY A 26 -3.19 9.72 10.00
CA GLY A 26 -1.92 9.50 10.69
C GLY A 26 -1.54 8.02 10.74
N LEU A 27 -2.50 7.15 11.07
CA LEU A 27 -2.30 5.71 11.07
C LEU A 27 -1.93 5.22 9.67
N LEU A 28 -2.72 5.58 8.67
CA LEU A 28 -2.51 5.11 7.30
C LEU A 28 -1.20 5.60 6.71
N SER A 29 -0.83 6.86 7.00
CA SER A 29 0.47 7.40 6.63
C SER A 29 1.62 6.61 7.27
N GLY A 30 1.50 6.29 8.55
CA GLY A 30 2.48 5.47 9.27
C GLY A 30 2.62 4.07 8.69
N LEU A 31 1.51 3.48 8.21
CA LEU A 31 1.54 2.17 7.58
C LEU A 31 2.29 2.17 6.25
N LEU A 32 2.20 3.26 5.47
CA LEU A 32 3.01 3.39 4.25
C LEU A 32 4.50 3.34 4.58
N ILE A 33 4.92 4.06 5.60
CA ILE A 33 6.31 4.10 6.05
C ILE A 33 6.74 2.72 6.57
N ALA A 34 5.90 2.09 7.39
CA ALA A 34 6.19 0.76 7.92
C ALA A 34 6.27 -0.30 6.81
N ALA A 35 5.40 -0.22 5.80
CA ALA A 35 5.40 -1.13 4.67
C ALA A 35 6.71 -1.01 3.87
N ALA A 36 7.16 0.20 3.58
CA ALA A 36 8.43 0.43 2.90
C ALA A 36 9.61 -0.13 3.72
N GLY A 37 9.63 0.13 5.03
CA GLY A 37 10.67 -0.37 5.91
C GLY A 37 10.72 -1.90 5.98
N ALA A 38 9.57 -2.55 6.11
CA ALA A 38 9.48 -4.01 6.16
C ALA A 38 9.96 -4.67 4.85
N ALA A 39 9.75 -4.00 3.74
CA ALA A 39 10.18 -4.47 2.41
C ALA A 39 11.63 -4.13 2.09
N GLY A 40 12.32 -3.40 2.95
CA GLY A 40 13.69 -2.93 2.70
C GLY A 40 13.78 -1.87 1.60
N LEU A 41 12.69 -1.12 1.38
CA LEU A 41 12.62 -0.09 0.36
C LEU A 41 12.93 1.27 0.96
N VAL A 42 13.55 2.14 0.16
CA VAL A 42 14.00 3.47 0.60
C VAL A 42 12.99 4.52 0.16
N ALA A 43 12.42 5.25 1.14
CA ALA A 43 11.53 6.36 0.86
C ALA A 43 12.35 7.60 0.46
N THR A 44 11.83 8.36 -0.52
CA THR A 44 12.48 9.59 -1.00
C THR A 44 11.93 10.84 -0.32
N GLY A 45 11.01 10.68 0.62
CA GLY A 45 10.40 11.78 1.33
C GLY A 45 9.32 11.27 2.27
N VAL A 46 8.42 12.17 2.67
CA VAL A 46 7.27 11.82 3.50
C VAL A 46 6.06 11.48 2.62
N PRO A 47 5.08 10.74 3.13
CA PRO A 47 3.86 10.47 2.37
C PRO A 47 3.11 11.74 1.96
N VAL A 48 2.56 11.75 0.77
CA VAL A 48 1.60 12.76 0.33
C VAL A 48 0.21 12.25 0.68
N ILE A 49 -0.58 13.05 1.38
CA ILE A 49 -1.86 12.63 1.94
C ILE A 49 -2.96 13.61 1.56
N ARG A 50 -4.13 13.07 1.21
CA ARG A 50 -5.36 13.81 0.99
C ARG A 50 -6.48 13.15 1.77
N THR A 51 -7.27 13.95 2.46
CA THR A 51 -8.47 13.47 3.14
C THR A 51 -9.70 14.03 2.43
N ALA A 52 -10.62 13.14 2.02
CA ALA A 52 -11.86 13.53 1.39
C ALA A 52 -12.88 14.01 2.44
N PRO A 53 -13.90 14.79 2.04
CA PRO A 53 -14.98 15.20 2.96
C PRO A 53 -15.68 14.02 3.62
N SER A 54 -15.76 12.86 2.94
CA SER A 54 -16.32 11.62 3.50
C SER A 54 -15.46 10.99 4.60
N GLY A 55 -14.24 11.50 4.82
CA GLY A 55 -13.26 10.94 5.74
C GLY A 55 -12.35 9.90 5.11
N GLY A 56 -12.55 9.54 3.85
CA GLY A 56 -11.64 8.65 3.14
C GLY A 56 -10.26 9.28 2.95
N VAL A 57 -9.22 8.47 3.00
CA VAL A 57 -7.84 8.91 2.92
C VAL A 57 -7.19 8.34 1.66
N SER A 58 -6.53 9.20 0.90
CA SER A 58 -5.68 8.81 -0.22
C SER A 58 -4.25 9.23 0.11
N ALA A 59 -3.30 8.30 0.01
CA ALA A 59 -1.93 8.58 0.36
C ALA A 59 -0.96 7.79 -0.51
N ILE A 60 0.19 8.39 -0.79
CA ILE A 60 1.25 7.76 -1.57
C ILE A 60 2.61 8.07 -0.94
N LEU A 61 3.46 7.05 -0.89
CA LEU A 61 4.86 7.17 -0.51
C LEU A 61 5.72 6.83 -1.72
N LEU A 62 6.49 7.81 -2.17
CA LEU A 62 7.45 7.61 -3.26
C LEU A 62 8.71 6.94 -2.72
N LEU A 63 9.19 5.95 -3.45
CA LEU A 63 10.36 5.15 -3.10
C LEU A 63 11.47 5.34 -4.15
N GLU A 64 12.63 4.78 -3.88
CA GLU A 64 13.76 4.81 -4.83
C GLU A 64 14.08 3.39 -5.30
N PRO A 65 13.60 2.96 -6.48
CA PRO A 65 12.50 3.52 -7.28
C PRO A 65 11.13 3.04 -6.77
N CYS A 66 10.02 3.41 -7.45
CA CYS A 66 8.70 2.82 -7.22
C CYS A 66 7.86 3.58 -6.17
N HIS A 67 6.80 2.95 -5.68
CA HIS A 67 5.88 3.59 -4.75
C HIS A 67 5.01 2.58 -4.00
N VAL A 68 4.42 3.05 -2.89
CA VAL A 68 3.31 2.38 -2.21
C VAL A 68 2.19 3.41 -2.06
N SER A 69 0.98 3.04 -2.44
CA SER A 69 -0.17 3.93 -2.30
C SER A 69 -1.38 3.21 -1.73
N ILE A 70 -2.25 3.99 -1.08
CA ILE A 70 -3.50 3.49 -0.53
C ILE A 70 -4.63 4.48 -0.78
N HIS A 71 -5.84 3.93 -0.90
CA HIS A 71 -7.08 4.68 -0.86
C HIS A 71 -8.02 3.96 0.08
N SER A 72 -8.53 4.66 1.09
CA SER A 72 -9.52 4.09 1.99
C SER A 72 -10.93 4.59 1.63
N LEU A 73 -11.89 3.68 1.72
CA LEU A 73 -13.30 3.97 1.54
C LEU A 73 -14.02 3.49 2.81
N PRO A 74 -14.05 4.33 3.86
CA PRO A 74 -14.53 3.90 5.18
C PRO A 74 -15.96 3.37 5.20
N GLU A 75 -16.84 3.95 4.38
CA GLU A 75 -18.25 3.53 4.30
C GLU A 75 -18.41 2.13 3.74
N ARG A 76 -17.43 1.64 2.99
CA ARG A 76 -17.42 0.30 2.40
C ARG A 76 -16.52 -0.67 3.16
N GLY A 77 -15.83 -0.22 4.20
CA GLY A 77 -14.82 -1.03 4.87
C GLY A 77 -13.71 -1.50 3.94
N LEU A 78 -13.40 -0.72 2.93
CA LEU A 78 -12.52 -1.10 1.83
C LEU A 78 -11.25 -0.26 1.81
N VAL A 79 -10.11 -0.92 1.62
CA VAL A 79 -8.83 -0.27 1.33
C VAL A 79 -8.29 -0.84 0.03
N LEU A 80 -7.92 0.05 -0.88
CA LEU A 80 -7.20 -0.29 -2.09
C LEU A 80 -5.72 -0.02 -1.87
N VAL A 81 -4.90 -1.05 -2.00
CA VAL A 81 -3.44 -0.96 -1.82
C VAL A 81 -2.77 -1.24 -3.15
N ASP A 82 -1.78 -0.41 -3.48
CA ASP A 82 -1.02 -0.54 -4.72
C ASP A 82 0.46 -0.45 -4.39
N VAL A 83 1.23 -1.48 -4.74
CA VAL A 83 2.66 -1.55 -4.48
C VAL A 83 3.39 -1.81 -5.78
N LEU A 84 4.26 -0.88 -6.18
CA LEU A 84 5.22 -1.09 -7.24
C LEU A 84 6.60 -1.19 -6.61
N ALA A 85 7.26 -2.33 -6.76
CA ALA A 85 8.52 -2.64 -6.07
C ALA A 85 9.51 -3.33 -7.01
N PRO A 86 10.80 -3.38 -6.66
CA PRO A 86 11.81 -4.02 -7.49
C PRO A 86 11.57 -5.50 -7.76
N ASP A 87 10.92 -6.21 -6.83
CA ASP A 87 10.63 -7.64 -6.96
C ASP A 87 9.35 -8.03 -6.20
N SER A 88 8.87 -9.24 -6.47
CA SER A 88 7.64 -9.77 -5.86
C SER A 88 7.76 -9.92 -4.35
N ALA A 89 8.92 -10.36 -3.85
CA ALA A 89 9.12 -10.59 -2.43
C ALA A 89 8.99 -9.29 -1.64
N SER A 90 9.59 -8.21 -2.14
CA SER A 90 9.48 -6.88 -1.52
C SER A 90 8.04 -6.37 -1.55
N ALA A 91 7.36 -6.52 -2.69
CA ALA A 91 5.97 -6.10 -2.83
C ALA A 91 5.05 -6.85 -1.85
N ASP A 92 5.24 -8.16 -1.71
CA ASP A 92 4.45 -8.98 -0.80
C ASP A 92 4.69 -8.60 0.67
N LYS A 93 5.94 -8.31 1.05
CA LYS A 93 6.26 -7.84 2.41
C LYS A 93 5.60 -6.51 2.73
N ALA A 94 5.58 -5.60 1.78
CA ALA A 94 4.91 -4.31 1.94
C ALA A 94 3.40 -4.50 2.13
N LEU A 95 2.76 -5.30 1.28
CA LEU A 95 1.33 -5.60 1.40
C LEU A 95 0.99 -6.25 2.73
N GLU A 96 1.82 -7.16 3.21
CA GLU A 96 1.60 -7.88 4.46
C GLU A 96 1.46 -6.93 5.66
N VAL A 97 2.15 -5.81 5.68
CA VAL A 97 2.03 -4.82 6.76
C VAL A 97 0.60 -4.31 6.85
N PHE A 98 0.00 -3.95 5.72
CA PHE A 98 -1.39 -3.48 5.69
C PHE A 98 -2.36 -4.57 6.13
N VAL A 99 -2.18 -5.80 5.66
CA VAL A 99 -3.04 -6.92 6.01
C VAL A 99 -3.00 -7.19 7.53
N ARG A 100 -1.83 -7.21 8.12
CA ARG A 100 -1.68 -7.46 9.56
C ARG A 100 -2.27 -6.33 10.40
N ARG A 101 -2.03 -5.10 10.01
CA ARG A 101 -2.40 -3.94 10.83
C ARG A 101 -3.87 -3.56 10.67
N LEU A 102 -4.45 -3.79 9.51
CA LEU A 102 -5.84 -3.42 9.24
C LEU A 102 -6.81 -4.58 9.45
N SER A 103 -6.31 -5.80 9.56
CA SER A 103 -7.10 -7.01 9.85
C SER A 103 -8.36 -7.14 8.98
N PRO A 104 -8.22 -7.14 7.65
CA PRO A 104 -9.36 -7.30 6.77
C PRO A 104 -10.00 -8.69 6.93
N ILE A 105 -11.29 -8.79 6.62
CA ILE A 105 -11.97 -10.09 6.56
C ILE A 105 -11.54 -10.86 5.33
N ALA A 106 -11.31 -10.16 4.21
CA ALA A 106 -10.86 -10.77 2.96
C ALA A 106 -9.84 -9.89 2.25
N VAL A 107 -8.91 -10.54 1.55
CA VAL A 107 -7.90 -9.90 0.72
C VAL A 107 -8.00 -10.49 -0.68
N LYS A 108 -8.13 -9.62 -1.68
CA LYS A 108 -8.11 -9.99 -3.08
C LYS A 108 -6.95 -9.27 -3.74
N SER A 109 -5.92 -10.00 -4.15
CA SER A 109 -4.72 -9.40 -4.71
C SER A 109 -4.35 -10.02 -6.05
N ALA A 110 -3.63 -9.23 -6.84
CA ALA A 110 -3.07 -9.67 -8.11
C ALA A 110 -1.67 -9.08 -8.25
N THR A 111 -0.78 -9.86 -8.83
CA THR A 111 0.60 -9.44 -9.11
C THR A 111 0.82 -9.44 -10.61
N ARG A 112 1.39 -8.34 -11.12
CA ARG A 112 1.76 -8.20 -12.51
C ARG A 112 3.23 -7.81 -12.58
N MET A 113 4.00 -8.54 -13.38
CA MET A 113 5.38 -8.15 -13.67
C MET A 113 5.40 -7.08 -14.75
N ARG A 114 6.25 -6.10 -14.61
CA ARG A 114 6.30 -4.91 -15.47
C ARG A 114 7.73 -4.60 -15.91
N GLY A 115 7.86 -4.09 -17.12
CA GLY A 115 9.17 -3.72 -17.68
C GLY A 115 9.86 -4.77 -18.54
#